data_ad3d2a58cbc85b25e51dd1e4f08b602c
#
_entry.id   ad3d2a58cbc85b25e51dd1e4f08b602c
#
_cell.length_a   1.000
_cell.length_b   1.000
_cell.length_c   1.000
_cell.angle_alpha   90.00
_cell.angle_beta   90.00
_cell.angle_gamma   90.00
#
_symmetry.space_group_name_H-M   'P 1'
#
loop_
_entity.id
_entity.type
_entity.pdbx_description
1 polymer ?
#
loop_
_entity_poly.entity_id
_entity_poly.type
_entity_poly.pdbx_seq_one_letter_code
_entity_poly.pdbx_strand_id
1 'polypeptide(L)'
;MSFSILGTGSALPSRTVTNEELSQIVDTSDEWIRTRTGISERRVCSDEFISDLAYQAARNALADCSCSAKELDLIICATMSADYTTPSLACILQMKLGASCAAFDVNAACTGFIYALDVAAGYFARKPDMKILVVAAEAMSRLVDWQDRATCVLFGDGAGAAVLGKGDDLLAIQTGAKGNITSLYAENGWGNSPFRSMQTQPSAELAETGYLQMDGQEVFRFAVTSMVQTVEQVLDEAGLTKEDIAWLIPHQANIRILDSAISRLKLPKEKCLTNIAVRGNTSAACVAILLDEASREGKLKKNDLLAFTAFGGGLTTGACILRWSR
;
A
#
# COMPACT_ATOMS: atom_id res chain seq x y z
N MET A 1 -16.89 13.01 12.86
CA MET A 1 -17.01 11.58 13.23
C MET A 1 -15.92 10.84 12.50
N SER A 2 -15.19 10.01 13.18
CA SER A 2 -13.93 9.43 12.77
C SER A 2 -13.91 7.97 13.23
N PHE A 3 -12.76 7.34 13.19
CA PHE A 3 -12.54 5.97 13.65
C PHE A 3 -11.23 5.87 14.45
N SER A 4 -11.11 4.78 15.20
CA SER A 4 -9.86 4.33 15.81
C SER A 4 -9.41 3.02 15.18
N ILE A 5 -8.08 2.78 15.14
CA ILE A 5 -7.53 1.48 14.77
C ILE A 5 -7.58 0.59 16.01
N LEU A 6 -8.36 -0.50 15.93
CA LEU A 6 -8.54 -1.46 17.01
C LEU A 6 -7.49 -2.56 16.98
N GLY A 7 -7.07 -3.00 15.80
CA GLY A 7 -6.11 -4.07 15.60
C GLY A 7 -5.39 -3.94 14.28
N THR A 8 -4.17 -4.48 14.20
CA THR A 8 -3.35 -4.54 13.00
C THR A 8 -2.88 -5.97 12.74
N GLY A 9 -2.55 -6.25 11.49
CA GLY A 9 -2.01 -7.55 11.11
C GLY A 9 -1.32 -7.49 9.76
N SER A 10 -0.31 -8.31 9.58
CA SER A 10 0.39 -8.45 8.31
C SER A 10 0.67 -9.92 7.98
N ALA A 11 0.91 -10.19 6.72
CA ALA A 11 1.38 -11.47 6.22
C ALA A 11 2.28 -11.27 5.01
N LEU A 12 3.33 -12.06 4.95
CA LEU A 12 4.35 -12.01 3.90
C LEU A 12 4.51 -13.39 3.29
N PRO A 13 4.84 -13.48 1.99
CA PRO A 13 5.22 -14.77 1.39
C PRO A 13 6.37 -15.44 2.13
N SER A 14 6.41 -16.76 2.06
CA SER A 14 7.48 -17.56 2.67
C SER A 14 8.82 -17.38 1.94
N ARG A 15 8.79 -17.19 0.61
CA ARG A 15 9.98 -17.06 -0.24
C ARG A 15 10.64 -15.70 -0.09
N THR A 16 11.90 -15.70 0.37
CA THR A 16 12.80 -14.54 0.30
C THR A 16 13.59 -14.61 -0.99
N VAL A 17 13.69 -13.50 -1.72
CA VAL A 17 14.53 -13.33 -2.91
C VAL A 17 15.58 -12.27 -2.60
N THR A 18 16.85 -12.65 -2.66
CA THR A 18 17.99 -11.75 -2.42
C THR A 18 18.41 -11.02 -3.70
N ASN A 19 19.22 -9.98 -3.56
CA ASN A 19 19.78 -9.28 -4.70
C ASN A 19 20.76 -10.16 -5.50
N GLU A 20 21.45 -11.10 -4.83
CA GLU A 20 22.34 -12.08 -5.48
C GLU A 20 21.54 -13.03 -6.38
N GLU A 21 20.35 -13.46 -5.95
CA GLU A 21 19.46 -14.27 -6.81
C GLU A 21 18.98 -13.49 -8.03
N LEU A 22 18.62 -12.20 -7.86
CA LEU A 22 18.24 -11.34 -8.98
C LEU A 22 19.37 -11.14 -9.98
N SER A 23 20.61 -11.09 -9.54
CA SER A 23 21.76 -10.96 -10.43
C SER A 23 21.99 -12.19 -11.34
N GLN A 24 21.31 -13.32 -11.08
CA GLN A 24 21.35 -14.49 -11.95
C GLN A 24 20.33 -14.42 -13.11
N ILE A 25 19.34 -13.50 -13.02
CA ILE A 25 18.26 -13.41 -14.02
C ILE A 25 18.24 -12.07 -14.77
N VAL A 26 18.84 -11.02 -14.20
CA VAL A 26 18.93 -9.70 -14.83
C VAL A 26 20.30 -9.07 -14.56
N ASP A 27 20.82 -8.26 -15.49
CA ASP A 27 22.11 -7.58 -15.35
C ASP A 27 22.10 -6.53 -14.24
N THR A 28 22.44 -6.95 -13.01
CA THR A 28 22.45 -6.14 -11.80
C THR A 28 23.46 -6.67 -10.77
N SER A 29 23.59 -6.00 -9.62
CA SER A 29 24.37 -6.46 -8.47
C SER A 29 23.73 -6.01 -7.16
N ASP A 30 24.06 -6.67 -6.03
CA ASP A 30 23.62 -6.24 -4.70
C ASP A 30 24.00 -4.78 -4.42
N GLU A 31 25.23 -4.39 -4.70
CA GLU A 31 25.72 -3.01 -4.53
C GLU A 31 24.88 -2.01 -5.35
N TRP A 32 24.60 -2.35 -6.62
CA TRP A 32 23.80 -1.48 -7.50
C TRP A 32 22.38 -1.29 -6.97
N ILE A 33 21.71 -2.37 -6.53
CA ILE A 33 20.34 -2.32 -6.01
C ILE A 33 20.30 -1.54 -4.69
N ARG A 34 21.15 -1.90 -3.73
CA ARG A 34 21.18 -1.27 -2.40
C ARG A 34 21.46 0.22 -2.45
N THR A 35 22.44 0.64 -3.24
CA THR A 35 22.80 2.06 -3.33
C THR A 35 21.73 2.91 -3.98
N ARG A 36 20.91 2.33 -4.88
CA ARG A 36 19.87 3.04 -5.62
C ARG A 36 18.50 2.98 -4.99
N THR A 37 18.21 1.91 -4.27
CA THR A 37 16.85 1.62 -3.76
C THR A 37 16.77 1.45 -2.26
N GLY A 38 17.89 1.08 -1.62
CA GLY A 38 17.94 0.68 -0.22
C GLY A 38 17.52 -0.77 0.03
N ILE A 39 17.16 -1.53 -1.02
CA ILE A 39 16.60 -2.89 -0.90
C ILE A 39 17.73 -3.91 -0.88
N SER A 40 17.71 -4.80 0.11
CA SER A 40 18.62 -5.95 0.23
C SER A 40 17.94 -7.26 -0.20
N GLU A 41 16.67 -7.39 0.13
CA GLU A 41 15.84 -8.55 -0.18
C GLU A 41 14.37 -8.16 -0.29
N ARG A 42 13.56 -9.04 -0.84
CA ARG A 42 12.10 -8.92 -0.89
C ARG A 42 11.42 -10.26 -0.68
N ARG A 43 10.14 -10.22 -0.36
CA ARG A 43 9.30 -11.42 -0.31
C ARG A 43 8.51 -11.52 -1.59
N VAL A 44 8.40 -12.75 -2.13
CA VAL A 44 7.73 -13.02 -3.41
C VAL A 44 6.86 -14.25 -3.27
N CYS A 45 5.60 -14.16 -3.70
CA CYS A 45 4.71 -15.30 -3.79
C CYS A 45 5.28 -16.33 -4.78
N SER A 46 5.46 -17.56 -4.34
CA SER A 46 5.81 -18.70 -5.19
C SER A 46 4.58 -19.57 -5.46
N ASP A 47 4.00 -20.09 -4.41
CA ASP A 47 2.82 -20.96 -4.47
C ASP A 47 1.60 -20.34 -3.78
N GLU A 48 1.80 -19.25 -3.01
CA GLU A 48 0.74 -18.58 -2.29
C GLU A 48 -0.13 -17.73 -3.24
N PHE A 49 -1.43 -17.76 -3.04
CA PHE A 49 -2.35 -16.77 -3.59
C PHE A 49 -2.33 -15.49 -2.73
N ILE A 50 -2.54 -14.32 -3.38
CA ILE A 50 -2.60 -13.07 -2.63
C ILE A 50 -3.79 -13.06 -1.66
N SER A 51 -4.86 -13.78 -1.97
CA SER A 51 -6.00 -13.97 -1.08
C SER A 51 -5.68 -14.78 0.18
N ASP A 52 -4.64 -15.62 0.17
CA ASP A 52 -4.18 -16.33 1.37
C ASP A 52 -3.41 -15.40 2.29
N LEU A 53 -2.55 -14.54 1.73
CA LEU A 53 -1.85 -13.51 2.51
C LEU A 53 -2.83 -12.49 3.08
N ALA A 54 -3.80 -12.01 2.28
CA ALA A 54 -4.87 -11.14 2.74
C ALA A 54 -5.67 -11.75 3.91
N TYR A 55 -6.01 -13.05 3.79
CA TYR A 55 -6.69 -13.80 4.84
C TYR A 55 -5.85 -13.90 6.11
N GLN A 56 -4.56 -14.20 6.00
CA GLN A 56 -3.68 -14.29 7.16
C GLN A 56 -3.49 -12.92 7.84
N ALA A 57 -3.28 -11.84 7.06
CA ALA A 57 -3.18 -10.49 7.59
C ALA A 57 -4.46 -10.07 8.30
N ALA A 58 -5.63 -10.34 7.71
CA ALA A 58 -6.94 -10.07 8.31
C ALA A 58 -7.15 -10.85 9.62
N ARG A 59 -6.82 -12.13 9.65
CA ARG A 59 -6.89 -12.93 10.88
C ARG A 59 -5.99 -12.39 11.98
N ASN A 60 -4.78 -11.98 11.64
CA ASN A 60 -3.85 -11.38 12.59
C ASN A 60 -4.40 -10.08 13.16
N ALA A 61 -5.00 -9.22 12.32
CA ALA A 61 -5.62 -7.97 12.76
C ALA A 61 -6.85 -8.19 13.66
N LEU A 62 -7.69 -9.16 13.31
CA LEU A 62 -8.86 -9.54 14.14
C LEU A 62 -8.44 -10.11 15.48
N ALA A 63 -7.41 -10.97 15.49
CA ALA A 63 -6.88 -11.55 16.72
C ALA A 63 -6.26 -10.49 17.64
N ASP A 64 -5.56 -9.51 17.07
CA ASP A 64 -4.92 -8.42 17.79
C ASP A 64 -5.90 -7.56 18.59
N CYS A 65 -7.14 -7.39 18.12
CA CYS A 65 -8.20 -6.69 18.85
C CYS A 65 -9.28 -7.62 19.45
N SER A 66 -9.07 -8.93 19.43
CA SER A 66 -10.06 -9.92 19.90
C SER A 66 -11.44 -9.77 19.23
N CYS A 67 -11.48 -9.33 17.97
CA CYS A 67 -12.71 -9.13 17.21
C CYS A 67 -13.05 -10.40 16.41
N SER A 68 -14.31 -10.81 16.42
CA SER A 68 -14.81 -11.88 15.55
C SER A 68 -15.10 -11.37 14.15
N ALA A 69 -14.80 -12.15 13.11
CA ALA A 69 -15.16 -11.81 11.73
C ALA A 69 -16.68 -11.63 11.54
N LYS A 70 -17.51 -12.24 12.39
CA LYS A 70 -18.97 -12.08 12.38
C LYS A 70 -19.45 -10.72 12.86
N GLU A 71 -18.59 -9.96 13.54
CA GLU A 71 -18.89 -8.61 14.01
C GLU A 71 -18.54 -7.53 12.97
N LEU A 72 -17.94 -7.92 11.85
CA LEU A 72 -17.61 -6.98 10.78
C LEU A 72 -18.86 -6.53 10.03
N ASP A 73 -18.96 -5.23 9.79
CA ASP A 73 -20.01 -4.59 9.01
C ASP A 73 -19.58 -4.32 7.56
N LEU A 74 -18.26 -4.30 7.31
CA LEU A 74 -17.70 -4.02 6.00
C LEU A 74 -16.27 -4.54 5.88
N ILE A 75 -15.92 -5.05 4.69
CA ILE A 75 -14.55 -5.36 4.29
C ILE A 75 -14.19 -4.52 3.07
N ILE A 76 -13.09 -3.79 3.14
CA ILE A 76 -12.53 -3.01 2.02
C ILE A 76 -11.13 -3.56 1.75
N CYS A 77 -10.89 -4.05 0.53
CA CYS A 77 -9.55 -4.44 0.10
C CYS A 77 -8.98 -3.42 -0.89
N ALA A 78 -7.75 -2.98 -0.65
CA ALA A 78 -6.98 -2.19 -1.59
C ALA A 78 -6.01 -3.12 -2.34
N THR A 79 -6.18 -3.24 -3.65
CA THR A 79 -5.35 -4.09 -4.51
C THR A 79 -5.45 -3.70 -5.98
N MET A 80 -4.37 -3.93 -6.72
CA MET A 80 -4.33 -3.90 -8.18
C MET A 80 -3.85 -5.23 -8.78
N SER A 81 -3.55 -6.21 -7.93
CA SER A 81 -2.95 -7.51 -8.29
C SER A 81 -3.71 -8.69 -7.68
N ALA A 82 -5.04 -8.57 -7.57
CA ALA A 82 -5.91 -9.63 -7.07
C ALA A 82 -5.78 -10.92 -7.88
N ASP A 83 -6.06 -12.07 -7.24
CA ASP A 83 -6.01 -13.39 -7.91
C ASP A 83 -7.06 -13.53 -9.03
N TYR A 84 -8.17 -12.79 -8.94
CA TYR A 84 -9.29 -12.82 -9.89
C TYR A 84 -9.73 -11.40 -10.25
N THR A 85 -10.15 -11.22 -11.49
CA THR A 85 -10.87 -10.01 -11.90
C THR A 85 -12.26 -9.94 -11.24
N THR A 86 -12.89 -11.09 -11.08
CA THR A 86 -14.16 -11.29 -10.35
C THR A 86 -14.22 -12.74 -9.86
N PRO A 87 -14.62 -13.00 -8.61
CA PRO A 87 -15.05 -12.04 -7.58
C PRO A 87 -13.92 -11.14 -7.07
N SER A 88 -14.28 -10.02 -6.40
CA SER A 88 -13.31 -9.14 -5.75
C SER A 88 -12.53 -9.86 -4.64
N LEU A 89 -11.31 -9.39 -4.35
CA LEU A 89 -10.50 -9.92 -3.25
C LEU A 89 -11.25 -9.82 -1.91
N ALA A 90 -11.96 -8.73 -1.66
CA ALA A 90 -12.75 -8.55 -0.46
C ALA A 90 -13.87 -9.59 -0.32
N CYS A 91 -14.54 -9.99 -1.42
CA CYS A 91 -15.55 -11.05 -1.39
C CYS A 91 -14.92 -12.44 -1.11
N ILE A 92 -13.75 -12.71 -1.67
CA ILE A 92 -12.99 -13.94 -1.38
C ILE A 92 -12.60 -13.97 0.11
N LEU A 93 -12.11 -12.83 0.62
CA LEU A 93 -11.72 -12.70 2.01
C LEU A 93 -12.92 -12.85 2.95
N GLN A 94 -14.06 -12.24 2.63
CA GLN A 94 -15.31 -12.40 3.37
C GLN A 94 -15.70 -13.88 3.50
N MET A 95 -15.66 -14.63 2.41
CA MET A 95 -15.93 -16.07 2.38
C MET A 95 -14.93 -16.85 3.27
N LYS A 96 -13.62 -16.57 3.12
CA LYS A 96 -12.56 -17.26 3.90
C LYS A 96 -12.68 -16.99 5.40
N LEU A 97 -13.10 -15.79 5.80
CA LEU A 97 -13.30 -15.39 7.19
C LEU A 97 -14.62 -15.89 7.78
N GLY A 98 -15.57 -16.32 6.96
CA GLY A 98 -16.93 -16.64 7.38
C GLY A 98 -17.72 -15.42 7.85
N ALA A 99 -17.39 -14.23 7.31
CA ALA A 99 -18.13 -12.98 7.54
C ALA A 99 -19.37 -12.92 6.63
N SER A 100 -20.32 -12.03 6.97
CA SER A 100 -21.57 -11.85 6.21
C SER A 100 -21.86 -10.39 5.84
N CYS A 101 -20.86 -9.52 5.99
CA CYS A 101 -20.97 -8.08 5.72
C CYS A 101 -20.80 -7.75 4.24
N ALA A 102 -21.00 -6.48 3.87
CA ALA A 102 -20.63 -5.98 2.54
C ALA A 102 -19.11 -6.07 2.32
N ALA A 103 -18.69 -6.28 1.07
CA ALA A 103 -17.29 -6.41 0.72
C ALA A 103 -17.02 -5.91 -0.70
N PHE A 104 -15.97 -5.11 -0.89
CA PHE A 104 -15.55 -4.61 -2.20
C PHE A 104 -14.08 -4.20 -2.21
N ASP A 105 -13.51 -4.11 -3.42
CA ASP A 105 -12.14 -3.67 -3.64
C ASP A 105 -12.07 -2.19 -4.05
N VAL A 106 -10.94 -1.56 -3.71
CA VAL A 106 -10.53 -0.22 -4.16
C VAL A 106 -9.20 -0.34 -4.89
N ASN A 107 -9.08 0.26 -6.06
CA ASN A 107 -7.82 0.38 -6.78
C ASN A 107 -7.41 1.86 -6.84
N ALA A 108 -6.37 2.21 -6.12
CA ALA A 108 -5.67 3.49 -6.17
C ALA A 108 -4.15 3.28 -6.14
N ALA A 109 -3.70 2.19 -6.75
CA ALA A 109 -2.30 1.76 -6.79
C ALA A 109 -1.65 1.83 -5.38
N CYS A 110 -0.42 2.36 -5.27
CA CYS A 110 0.31 2.38 -3.99
C CYS A 110 -0.34 3.25 -2.90
N THR A 111 -1.31 4.10 -3.23
CA THR A 111 -2.09 4.88 -2.23
C THR A 111 -3.31 4.13 -1.70
N GLY A 112 -3.56 2.93 -2.21
CA GLY A 112 -4.79 2.17 -1.98
C GLY A 112 -5.17 2.02 -0.51
N PHE A 113 -4.21 1.80 0.40
CA PHE A 113 -4.52 1.69 1.83
C PHE A 113 -5.08 3.00 2.40
N ILE A 114 -4.48 4.15 2.06
CA ILE A 114 -4.97 5.46 2.53
C ILE A 114 -6.34 5.78 1.92
N TYR A 115 -6.55 5.48 0.63
CA TYR A 115 -7.87 5.61 0.01
C TYR A 115 -8.93 4.72 0.68
N ALA A 116 -8.57 3.49 1.05
CA ALA A 116 -9.48 2.60 1.78
C ALA A 116 -9.82 3.14 3.18
N LEU A 117 -8.87 3.80 3.86
CA LEU A 117 -9.13 4.51 5.11
C LEU A 117 -10.08 5.70 4.91
N ASP A 118 -9.94 6.46 3.82
CA ASP A 118 -10.81 7.59 3.49
C ASP A 118 -12.25 7.11 3.18
N VAL A 119 -12.36 6.04 2.38
CA VAL A 119 -13.67 5.38 2.15
C VAL A 119 -14.29 4.92 3.46
N ALA A 120 -13.52 4.29 4.34
CA ALA A 120 -14.00 3.87 5.67
C ALA A 120 -14.47 5.07 6.51
N ALA A 121 -13.75 6.20 6.51
CA ALA A 121 -14.17 7.43 7.19
C ALA A 121 -15.55 7.91 6.70
N GLY A 122 -15.82 7.84 5.39
CA GLY A 122 -17.12 8.13 4.82
C GLY A 122 -18.23 7.19 5.32
N TYR A 123 -17.93 5.92 5.59
CA TYR A 123 -18.87 4.99 6.21
C TYR A 123 -19.12 5.32 7.68
N PHE A 124 -18.08 5.63 8.46
CA PHE A 124 -18.22 6.05 9.86
C PHE A 124 -19.01 7.34 10.02
N ALA A 125 -18.91 8.28 9.07
CA ALA A 125 -19.72 9.49 9.07
C ALA A 125 -21.24 9.21 8.99
N ARG A 126 -21.63 8.11 8.34
CA ARG A 126 -23.05 7.68 8.22
C ARG A 126 -23.46 6.71 9.32
N LYS A 127 -22.56 5.84 9.76
CA LYS A 127 -22.80 4.76 10.73
C LYS A 127 -21.60 4.64 11.67
N PRO A 128 -21.54 5.41 12.76
CA PRO A 128 -20.35 5.54 13.60
C PRO A 128 -20.00 4.29 14.42
N ASP A 129 -20.94 3.37 14.61
CA ASP A 129 -20.74 2.16 15.44
C ASP A 129 -20.25 0.94 14.63
N MET A 130 -19.90 1.12 13.34
CA MET A 130 -19.42 0.03 12.48
C MET A 130 -18.08 -0.54 12.96
N LYS A 131 -17.86 -1.80 12.59
CA LYS A 131 -16.53 -2.42 12.56
C LYS A 131 -16.16 -2.69 11.11
N ILE A 132 -15.07 -2.08 10.64
CA ILE A 132 -14.62 -2.16 9.25
C ILE A 132 -13.24 -2.80 9.21
N LEU A 133 -13.08 -3.84 8.41
CA LEU A 133 -11.78 -4.42 8.09
C LEU A 133 -11.26 -3.78 6.80
N VAL A 134 -10.12 -3.11 6.90
CA VAL A 134 -9.36 -2.60 5.74
C VAL A 134 -8.15 -3.48 5.54
N VAL A 135 -7.98 -3.98 4.31
CA VAL A 135 -6.84 -4.83 3.93
C VAL A 135 -6.19 -4.23 2.68
N ALA A 136 -4.87 -4.16 2.66
CA ALA A 136 -4.12 -3.90 1.44
C ALA A 136 -3.27 -5.13 1.14
N ALA A 137 -3.37 -5.68 -0.08
CA ALA A 137 -2.69 -6.92 -0.44
C ALA A 137 -2.27 -6.89 -1.90
N GLU A 138 -0.98 -7.16 -2.14
CA GLU A 138 -0.38 -7.03 -3.46
C GLU A 138 0.61 -8.15 -3.78
N ALA A 139 0.52 -8.67 -4.99
CA ALA A 139 1.50 -9.57 -5.61
C ALA A 139 2.18 -8.85 -6.79
N MET A 140 3.01 -7.87 -6.47
CA MET A 140 3.69 -7.03 -7.46
C MET A 140 4.64 -7.82 -8.34
N SER A 141 5.17 -8.94 -7.83
CA SER A 141 6.04 -9.86 -8.56
C SER A 141 5.39 -10.42 -9.84
N ARG A 142 4.05 -10.43 -9.91
CA ARG A 142 3.28 -10.89 -11.08
C ARG A 142 3.13 -9.83 -12.17
N LEU A 143 3.40 -8.56 -11.83
CA LEU A 143 3.19 -7.41 -12.70
C LEU A 143 4.49 -6.86 -13.30
N VAL A 144 5.66 -7.31 -12.84
CA VAL A 144 6.96 -6.82 -13.32
C VAL A 144 7.50 -7.69 -14.44
N ASP A 145 8.20 -7.06 -15.39
CA ASP A 145 9.06 -7.77 -16.33
C ASP A 145 10.38 -8.12 -15.60
N TRP A 146 10.64 -9.41 -15.42
CA TRP A 146 11.85 -9.87 -14.75
C TRP A 146 13.14 -9.68 -15.58
N GLN A 147 13.02 -9.21 -16.82
CA GLN A 147 14.15 -8.79 -17.66
C GLN A 147 14.39 -7.27 -17.60
N ASP A 148 13.46 -6.50 -17.05
CA ASP A 148 13.64 -5.06 -16.84
C ASP A 148 14.15 -4.77 -15.42
N ARG A 149 15.46 -4.52 -15.30
CA ARG A 149 16.06 -4.16 -14.00
C ARG A 149 15.59 -2.83 -13.42
N ALA A 150 14.92 -1.97 -14.20
CA ALA A 150 14.42 -0.71 -13.70
C ALA A 150 13.22 -0.91 -12.76
N THR A 151 12.50 -1.99 -12.94
CA THR A 151 11.28 -2.32 -12.18
C THR A 151 11.42 -3.57 -11.32
N CYS A 152 11.93 -4.70 -11.84
CA CYS A 152 11.92 -5.99 -11.14
C CYS A 152 12.71 -5.99 -9.82
N VAL A 153 13.72 -5.14 -9.68
CA VAL A 153 14.53 -5.03 -8.45
C VAL A 153 13.83 -4.31 -7.30
N LEU A 154 12.70 -3.63 -7.57
CA LEU A 154 12.04 -2.76 -6.60
C LEU A 154 10.99 -3.50 -5.76
N PHE A 155 10.22 -4.36 -6.41
CA PHE A 155 8.94 -4.80 -5.88
C PHE A 155 9.03 -6.09 -5.07
N GLY A 156 8.15 -6.18 -4.10
CA GLY A 156 7.86 -7.38 -3.30
C GLY A 156 6.36 -7.54 -3.12
N ASP A 157 5.98 -8.66 -2.52
CA ASP A 157 4.60 -9.06 -2.28
C ASP A 157 4.29 -9.06 -0.79
N GLY A 158 3.01 -8.90 -0.44
CA GLY A 158 2.57 -8.97 0.93
C GLY A 158 1.18 -8.41 1.16
N ALA A 159 0.69 -8.58 2.37
CA ALA A 159 -0.59 -8.06 2.82
C ALA A 159 -0.47 -7.42 4.20
N GLY A 160 -1.19 -6.31 4.40
CA GLY A 160 -1.37 -5.68 5.69
C GLY A 160 -2.84 -5.34 5.92
N ALA A 161 -3.28 -5.32 7.17
CA ALA A 161 -4.67 -5.14 7.55
C ALA A 161 -4.81 -4.28 8.80
N ALA A 162 -5.93 -3.55 8.89
CA ALA A 162 -6.36 -2.84 10.08
C ALA A 162 -7.85 -3.09 10.33
N VAL A 163 -8.22 -3.38 11.58
CA VAL A 163 -9.60 -3.36 12.05
C VAL A 163 -9.88 -1.97 12.60
N LEU A 164 -10.89 -1.32 12.03
CA LEU A 164 -11.34 0.00 12.43
C LEU A 164 -12.65 -0.11 13.22
N GLY A 165 -12.79 0.72 14.23
CA GLY A 165 -14.01 0.83 15.01
C GLY A 165 -14.32 2.27 15.39
N LYS A 166 -15.44 2.46 16.11
CA LYS A 166 -15.83 3.77 16.63
C LYS A 166 -14.71 4.46 17.38
N GLY A 167 -14.44 5.71 17.04
CA GLY A 167 -13.43 6.53 17.70
C GLY A 167 -13.29 7.89 17.04
N ASP A 168 -12.28 8.64 17.48
CA ASP A 168 -11.97 9.99 17.02
C ASP A 168 -10.47 10.19 16.76
N ASP A 169 -9.77 9.11 16.44
CA ASP A 169 -8.33 9.11 16.27
C ASP A 169 -7.87 9.53 14.87
N LEU A 170 -8.72 9.42 13.82
CA LEU A 170 -8.42 10.04 12.54
C LEU A 170 -8.66 11.55 12.65
N LEU A 171 -7.57 12.33 12.60
CA LEU A 171 -7.61 13.78 12.77
C LEU A 171 -7.78 14.52 11.44
N ALA A 172 -7.12 14.05 10.39
CA ALA A 172 -7.24 14.56 9.03
C ALA A 172 -6.90 13.46 8.02
N ILE A 173 -7.51 13.52 6.85
CA ILE A 173 -7.19 12.64 5.71
C ILE A 173 -7.47 13.38 4.42
N GLN A 174 -6.52 13.30 3.49
CA GLN A 174 -6.67 13.84 2.14
C GLN A 174 -6.22 12.81 1.11
N THR A 175 -6.99 12.71 0.04
CA THR A 175 -6.68 11.91 -1.13
C THR A 175 -6.77 12.80 -2.38
N GLY A 176 -5.96 12.49 -3.39
CA GLY A 176 -5.94 13.27 -4.62
C GLY A 176 -5.42 12.47 -5.81
N ALA A 177 -5.78 12.90 -7.01
CA ALA A 177 -5.32 12.26 -8.24
C ALA A 177 -5.07 13.28 -9.35
N LYS A 178 -4.07 12.97 -10.19
CA LYS A 178 -3.78 13.64 -11.45
C LYS A 178 -3.66 12.59 -12.54
N GLY A 179 -4.66 12.46 -13.41
CA GLY A 179 -4.68 11.45 -14.47
C GLY A 179 -3.42 11.49 -15.33
N ASN A 180 -2.70 10.35 -15.38
CA ASN A 180 -1.49 10.14 -16.16
C ASN A 180 -1.36 8.65 -16.49
N ILE A 181 -1.15 8.31 -17.75
CA ILE A 181 -1.00 6.96 -18.27
C ILE A 181 0.37 6.70 -18.87
N THR A 182 1.34 7.57 -18.65
CA THR A 182 2.67 7.49 -19.28
C THR A 182 3.81 7.35 -18.28
N SER A 183 3.61 7.77 -17.02
CA SER A 183 4.71 7.80 -16.04
C SER A 183 4.80 6.54 -15.18
N LEU A 184 3.65 5.92 -14.85
CA LEU A 184 3.58 4.69 -14.06
C LEU A 184 2.25 4.00 -14.37
N TYR A 185 2.31 2.90 -15.10
CA TYR A 185 1.12 2.20 -15.58
C TYR A 185 1.40 0.71 -15.80
N ALA A 186 0.34 -0.09 -15.76
CA ALA A 186 0.32 -1.46 -16.23
C ALA A 186 -0.97 -1.65 -17.03
N GLU A 187 -0.87 -2.19 -18.22
CA GLU A 187 -2.04 -2.41 -19.06
C GLU A 187 -2.77 -3.70 -18.67
N ASN A 188 -4.09 -3.62 -18.59
CA ASN A 188 -4.91 -4.82 -18.58
C ASN A 188 -4.97 -5.41 -19.99
N GLY A 189 -4.80 -6.72 -20.10
CA GLY A 189 -4.98 -7.42 -21.37
C GLY A 189 -6.34 -7.11 -21.99
N TRP A 190 -6.35 -6.91 -23.31
CA TRP A 190 -7.51 -6.43 -24.04
C TRP A 190 -8.64 -7.45 -24.22
N GLY A 191 -8.50 -8.67 -23.72
CA GLY A 191 -9.48 -9.72 -23.87
C GLY A 191 -9.70 -10.13 -25.35
N ASN A 192 -10.53 -11.17 -25.55
CA ASN A 192 -10.76 -11.80 -26.85
C ASN A 192 -12.11 -11.42 -27.47
N SER A 193 -12.54 -10.14 -27.40
CA SER A 193 -13.79 -9.74 -28.01
C SER A 193 -13.73 -9.83 -29.55
N PRO A 194 -14.60 -10.62 -30.20
CA PRO A 194 -14.63 -10.71 -31.68
C PRO A 194 -15.15 -9.43 -32.33
N PHE A 195 -15.68 -8.48 -31.56
CA PHE A 195 -16.25 -7.22 -32.04
C PHE A 195 -15.25 -6.06 -31.98
N ARG A 196 -14.02 -6.34 -31.61
CA ARG A 196 -12.99 -5.31 -31.48
C ARG A 196 -12.53 -4.80 -32.84
N SER A 197 -12.50 -3.47 -33.00
CA SER A 197 -11.91 -2.84 -34.20
C SER A 197 -10.39 -2.87 -34.12
N MET A 198 -9.73 -3.32 -35.18
CA MET A 198 -8.27 -3.25 -35.33
C MET A 198 -7.73 -1.81 -35.28
N GLN A 199 -8.57 -0.81 -35.48
CA GLN A 199 -8.19 0.61 -35.46
C GLN A 199 -8.04 1.20 -34.06
N THR A 200 -8.52 0.50 -33.04
CA THR A 200 -8.44 0.93 -31.61
C THR A 200 -7.34 0.20 -30.84
N GLN A 201 -6.42 -0.46 -31.57
CA GLN A 201 -5.25 -1.05 -30.88
C GLN A 201 -4.37 0.10 -30.33
N PRO A 202 -3.91 0.04 -29.06
CA PRO A 202 -2.73 0.76 -28.63
C PRO A 202 -1.61 0.48 -29.62
N SER A 203 -0.63 1.37 -29.76
CA SER A 203 0.55 1.10 -30.57
C SER A 203 1.06 -0.31 -30.26
N ALA A 204 1.52 -1.04 -31.26
CA ALA A 204 1.96 -2.44 -31.10
C ALA A 204 3.01 -2.61 -29.99
N GLU A 205 3.74 -1.55 -29.65
CA GLU A 205 4.69 -1.50 -28.53
C GLU A 205 4.04 -1.57 -27.15
N LEU A 206 2.79 -1.08 -26.99
CA LEU A 206 2.04 -1.11 -25.72
C LEU A 206 1.21 -2.39 -25.55
N ALA A 207 0.97 -3.14 -26.63
CA ALA A 207 0.02 -4.26 -26.62
C ALA A 207 0.60 -5.60 -26.14
N GLU A 208 1.91 -5.74 -26.01
CA GLU A 208 2.55 -7.05 -25.83
C GLU A 208 2.92 -7.41 -24.40
N THR A 209 3.03 -6.46 -23.47
CA THR A 209 3.68 -6.81 -22.21
C THR A 209 2.77 -6.95 -21.01
N GLY A 210 1.70 -6.18 -20.85
CA GLY A 210 0.87 -6.20 -19.62
C GLY A 210 1.67 -5.92 -18.34
N TYR A 211 2.97 -5.66 -18.46
CA TYR A 211 3.88 -5.42 -17.35
C TYR A 211 3.87 -3.96 -16.90
N LEU A 212 4.23 -3.75 -15.66
CA LEU A 212 4.38 -2.43 -15.06
C LEU A 212 5.49 -1.65 -15.76
N GLN A 213 5.13 -0.47 -16.29
CA GLN A 213 6.03 0.47 -16.92
C GLN A 213 6.22 1.69 -16.04
N MET A 214 7.46 2.22 -15.97
CA MET A 214 7.76 3.34 -15.08
C MET A 214 8.81 4.30 -15.66
N ASP A 215 8.46 5.59 -15.77
CA ASP A 215 9.45 6.68 -15.88
C ASP A 215 9.96 7.03 -14.48
N GLY A 216 11.08 6.43 -14.09
CA GLY A 216 11.64 6.60 -12.76
C GLY A 216 12.00 8.05 -12.40
N GLN A 217 12.33 8.93 -13.38
CA GLN A 217 12.65 10.33 -13.11
C GLN A 217 11.40 11.16 -12.83
N GLU A 218 10.36 10.96 -13.62
CA GLU A 218 9.09 11.65 -13.43
C GLU A 218 8.41 11.21 -12.13
N VAL A 219 8.39 9.89 -11.90
CA VAL A 219 7.87 9.31 -10.64
C VAL A 219 8.62 9.84 -9.43
N PHE A 220 9.96 9.92 -9.47
CA PHE A 220 10.75 10.46 -8.36
C PHE A 220 10.38 11.91 -8.04
N ARG A 221 10.31 12.79 -9.07
CA ARG A 221 9.96 14.21 -8.90
C ARG A 221 8.55 14.38 -8.33
N PHE A 222 7.60 13.63 -8.86
CA PHE A 222 6.22 13.62 -8.38
C PHE A 222 6.15 13.14 -6.92
N ALA A 223 6.78 12.00 -6.62
CA ALA A 223 6.78 11.37 -5.30
C ALA A 223 7.25 12.31 -4.19
N VAL A 224 8.46 12.87 -4.36
CA VAL A 224 9.04 13.76 -3.33
C VAL A 224 8.17 15.01 -3.12
N THR A 225 7.62 15.57 -4.19
CA THR A 225 6.81 16.78 -4.09
C THR A 225 5.46 16.48 -3.43
N SER A 226 4.78 15.43 -3.88
CA SER A 226 3.44 15.09 -3.38
C SER A 226 3.47 14.61 -1.92
N MET A 227 4.47 13.81 -1.51
CA MET A 227 4.60 13.37 -0.12
C MET A 227 4.74 14.56 0.84
N VAL A 228 5.55 15.56 0.48
CA VAL A 228 5.72 16.77 1.29
C VAL A 228 4.41 17.55 1.35
N GLN A 229 3.83 17.87 0.19
CA GLN A 229 2.61 18.67 0.11
C GLN A 229 1.42 18.04 0.85
N THR A 230 1.22 16.73 0.68
CA THR A 230 0.08 16.05 1.33
C THR A 230 0.25 15.96 2.84
N VAL A 231 1.47 15.75 3.35
CA VAL A 231 1.74 15.79 4.80
C VAL A 231 1.49 17.18 5.37
N GLU A 232 1.97 18.25 4.71
CA GLU A 232 1.73 19.62 5.13
C GLU A 232 0.22 19.95 5.14
N GLN A 233 -0.51 19.54 4.11
CA GLN A 233 -1.96 19.76 4.01
C GLN A 233 -2.76 19.08 5.14
N VAL A 234 -2.47 17.83 5.47
CA VAL A 234 -3.20 17.14 6.56
C VAL A 234 -2.80 17.65 7.94
N LEU A 235 -1.59 18.17 8.11
CA LEU A 235 -1.19 18.87 9.33
C LEU A 235 -1.95 20.18 9.50
N ASP A 236 -2.03 21.00 8.45
CA ASP A 236 -2.77 22.26 8.44
C ASP A 236 -4.27 22.01 8.74
N GLU A 237 -4.88 21.00 8.13
CA GLU A 237 -6.27 20.62 8.37
C GLU A 237 -6.52 20.17 9.81
N ALA A 238 -5.55 19.45 10.40
CA ALA A 238 -5.61 19.01 11.80
C ALA A 238 -5.24 20.11 12.81
N GLY A 239 -4.77 21.26 12.36
CA GLY A 239 -4.25 22.33 13.22
C GLY A 239 -2.96 21.93 13.97
N LEU A 240 -2.14 21.09 13.35
CA LEU A 240 -0.91 20.52 13.90
C LEU A 240 0.32 21.02 13.13
N THR A 241 1.47 20.80 13.72
CA THR A 241 2.76 21.09 13.13
C THR A 241 3.56 19.80 12.94
N LYS A 242 4.62 19.82 12.16
CA LYS A 242 5.49 18.66 11.95
C LYS A 242 6.22 18.20 13.22
N GLU A 243 6.41 19.11 14.17
CA GLU A 243 7.01 18.83 15.48
C GLU A 243 6.13 17.86 16.30
N ASP A 244 4.81 17.92 16.10
CA ASP A 244 3.81 17.07 16.77
C ASP A 244 3.85 15.62 16.26
N ILE A 245 4.38 15.37 15.03
CA ILE A 245 4.52 14.01 14.48
C ILE A 245 5.46 13.21 15.36
N ALA A 246 4.95 12.10 15.92
CA ALA A 246 5.78 11.10 16.56
C ALA A 246 6.46 10.22 15.51
N TRP A 247 5.70 9.72 14.53
CA TRP A 247 6.19 8.83 13.47
C TRP A 247 5.61 9.18 12.10
N LEU A 248 6.49 9.22 11.10
CA LEU A 248 6.12 9.21 9.69
C LEU A 248 6.11 7.75 9.21
N ILE A 249 4.99 7.29 8.66
CA ILE A 249 4.79 5.95 8.08
C ILE A 249 4.53 6.12 6.58
N PRO A 250 5.58 6.22 5.75
CA PRO A 250 5.45 6.51 4.34
C PRO A 250 5.30 5.23 3.52
N HIS A 251 4.76 5.36 2.31
CA HIS A 251 4.90 4.36 1.26
C HIS A 251 6.38 4.04 1.01
N GLN A 252 6.72 2.76 0.99
CA GLN A 252 8.08 2.22 0.88
C GLN A 252 8.50 2.05 -0.59
N ALA A 253 8.57 3.13 -1.35
CA ALA A 253 8.85 3.07 -2.79
C ALA A 253 10.34 2.92 -3.10
N ASN A 254 11.17 3.75 -2.46
CA ASN A 254 12.61 3.84 -2.67
C ASN A 254 13.24 4.70 -1.56
N ILE A 255 14.36 4.25 -0.98
CA ILE A 255 15.00 4.97 0.13
C ILE A 255 15.40 6.41 -0.25
N ARG A 256 15.79 6.66 -1.51
CA ARG A 256 16.19 7.99 -1.99
C ARG A 256 14.99 8.95 -2.03
N ILE A 257 13.79 8.45 -2.32
CA ILE A 257 12.55 9.23 -2.26
C ILE A 257 12.27 9.59 -0.80
N LEU A 258 12.35 8.61 0.10
CA LEU A 258 12.13 8.82 1.54
C LEU A 258 13.10 9.85 2.12
N ASP A 259 14.41 9.67 1.89
CA ASP A 259 15.44 10.61 2.37
C ASP A 259 15.20 12.03 1.83
N SER A 260 14.80 12.17 0.57
CA SER A 260 14.51 13.47 -0.04
C SER A 260 13.26 14.12 0.55
N ALA A 261 12.19 13.35 0.78
CA ALA A 261 10.96 13.85 1.37
C ALA A 261 11.15 14.26 2.83
N ILE A 262 11.83 13.42 3.64
CA ILE A 262 12.17 13.70 5.04
C ILE A 262 13.00 14.98 5.15
N SER A 263 14.03 15.13 4.31
CA SER A 263 14.88 16.32 4.29
C SER A 263 14.08 17.58 3.97
N ARG A 264 13.15 17.54 3.01
CA ARG A 264 12.28 18.69 2.67
C ARG A 264 11.26 19.00 3.75
N LEU A 265 10.69 17.99 4.40
CA LEU A 265 9.82 18.14 5.56
C LEU A 265 10.58 18.67 6.79
N LYS A 266 11.92 18.60 6.77
CA LYS A 266 12.78 18.90 7.91
C LYS A 266 12.43 18.06 9.15
N LEU A 267 12.02 16.83 8.94
CA LEU A 267 11.79 15.85 10.01
C LEU A 267 13.09 15.15 10.38
N PRO A 268 13.33 14.84 11.66
CA PRO A 268 14.39 13.94 12.08
C PRO A 268 14.25 12.58 11.40
N LYS A 269 15.36 12.05 10.86
CA LYS A 269 15.34 10.79 10.11
C LYS A 269 14.82 9.62 10.95
N GLU A 270 15.13 9.62 12.23
CA GLU A 270 14.69 8.64 13.22
C GLU A 270 13.17 8.59 13.44
N LYS A 271 12.44 9.65 13.10
CA LYS A 271 10.97 9.67 13.12
C LYS A 271 10.34 9.00 11.89
N CYS A 272 11.11 8.65 10.87
CA CYS A 272 10.60 7.96 9.69
C CYS A 272 10.80 6.46 9.82
N LEU A 273 9.70 5.74 9.91
CA LEU A 273 9.73 4.29 9.91
C LEU A 273 10.01 3.75 8.50
N THR A 274 10.81 2.69 8.42
CA THR A 274 11.12 2.04 7.14
C THR A 274 11.40 0.56 7.33
N ASN A 275 10.95 -0.25 6.39
CA ASN A 275 11.24 -1.68 6.26
C ASN A 275 11.64 -2.06 4.83
N ILE A 276 11.80 -1.08 3.96
CA ILE A 276 12.08 -1.25 2.53
C ILE A 276 13.28 -2.18 2.26
N ALA A 277 14.28 -2.16 3.13
CA ALA A 277 15.49 -2.96 2.98
C ALA A 277 15.21 -4.47 2.90
N VAL A 278 14.16 -4.94 3.58
CA VAL A 278 13.83 -6.36 3.72
C VAL A 278 12.45 -6.74 3.19
N ARG A 279 11.66 -5.76 2.76
CA ARG A 279 10.31 -5.98 2.20
C ARG A 279 10.22 -5.56 0.73
N GLY A 280 11.10 -4.66 0.28
CA GLY A 280 10.96 -4.01 -1.01
C GLY A 280 9.72 -3.10 -1.04
N ASN A 281 9.27 -2.79 -2.24
CA ASN A 281 8.06 -2.03 -2.48
C ASN A 281 6.87 -2.98 -2.66
N THR A 282 6.03 -3.10 -1.65
CA THR A 282 4.80 -3.92 -1.68
C THR A 282 3.55 -3.09 -2.04
N SER A 283 3.71 -2.02 -2.83
CA SER A 283 2.61 -1.15 -3.31
C SER A 283 1.69 -0.68 -2.19
N ALA A 284 0.36 -0.88 -2.29
CA ALA A 284 -0.62 -0.47 -1.29
C ALA A 284 -0.41 -1.13 0.08
N ALA A 285 0.13 -2.34 0.13
CA ALA A 285 0.30 -3.10 1.36
C ALA A 285 1.41 -2.55 2.27
N CYS A 286 2.37 -1.79 1.73
CA CYS A 286 3.58 -1.40 2.46
C CYS A 286 3.29 -0.56 3.72
N VAL A 287 2.35 0.40 3.66
CA VAL A 287 1.99 1.26 4.80
C VAL A 287 1.34 0.43 5.91
N ALA A 288 0.43 -0.48 5.54
CA ALA A 288 -0.25 -1.35 6.49
C ALA A 288 0.69 -2.39 7.13
N ILE A 289 1.62 -2.96 6.35
CA ILE A 289 2.65 -3.87 6.87
C ILE A 289 3.57 -3.14 7.84
N LEU A 290 4.06 -1.96 7.46
CA LEU A 290 4.95 -1.16 8.31
C LEU A 290 4.28 -0.73 9.61
N LEU A 291 2.98 -0.38 9.56
CA LEU A 291 2.17 -0.06 10.74
C LEU A 291 2.10 -1.26 11.71
N ASP A 292 1.78 -2.46 11.19
CA ASP A 292 1.70 -3.67 12.00
C ASP A 292 3.06 -4.05 12.60
N GLU A 293 4.14 -4.01 11.81
CA GLU A 293 5.49 -4.28 12.30
C GLU A 293 5.88 -3.29 13.43
N ALA A 294 5.66 -2.00 13.24
CA ALA A 294 5.97 -0.97 14.24
C ALA A 294 5.14 -1.14 15.52
N SER A 295 3.87 -1.54 15.40
CA SER A 295 3.00 -1.87 16.53
C SER A 295 3.53 -3.07 17.31
N ARG A 296 3.85 -4.18 16.63
CA ARG A 296 4.37 -5.42 17.25
C ARG A 296 5.74 -5.25 17.89
N GLU A 297 6.58 -4.40 17.31
CA GLU A 297 7.89 -4.05 17.88
C GLU A 297 7.77 -3.11 19.09
N GLY A 298 6.56 -2.66 19.43
CA GLY A 298 6.33 -1.74 20.55
C GLY A 298 6.92 -0.35 20.35
N LYS A 299 7.16 0.05 19.10
CA LYS A 299 7.63 1.39 18.76
C LYS A 299 6.55 2.45 18.96
N LEU A 300 5.30 2.09 18.64
CA LEU A 300 4.17 3.01 18.76
C LEU A 300 3.71 3.08 20.21
N LYS A 301 3.52 4.30 20.71
CA LYS A 301 3.04 4.56 22.07
C LYS A 301 1.67 5.22 22.02
N LYS A 302 0.87 4.99 23.07
CA LYS A 302 -0.43 5.64 23.19
C LYS A 302 -0.28 7.17 23.10
N ASN A 303 -1.14 7.76 22.28
CA ASN A 303 -1.18 9.17 21.88
C ASN A 303 -0.09 9.64 20.91
N ASP A 304 0.76 8.75 20.39
CA ASP A 304 1.63 9.10 19.27
C ASP A 304 0.80 9.58 18.07
N LEU A 305 1.22 10.68 17.46
CA LEU A 305 0.66 11.14 16.19
C LEU A 305 1.42 10.51 15.04
N LEU A 306 0.69 9.71 14.25
CA LEU A 306 1.19 9.00 13.10
C LEU A 306 0.79 9.73 11.83
N ALA A 307 1.77 10.17 11.04
CA ALA A 307 1.53 10.72 9.71
C ALA A 307 1.75 9.61 8.68
N PHE A 308 0.70 9.26 7.94
CA PHE A 308 0.80 8.37 6.79
C PHE A 308 0.90 9.20 5.52
N THR A 309 1.72 8.77 4.56
CA THR A 309 1.77 9.39 3.24
C THR A 309 2.12 8.38 2.17
N ALA A 310 1.47 8.49 1.02
CA ALA A 310 1.72 7.65 -0.13
C ALA A 310 1.49 8.42 -1.43
N PHE A 311 2.12 7.91 -2.48
CA PHE A 311 1.88 8.28 -3.87
C PHE A 311 1.84 7.00 -4.71
N GLY A 312 1.22 7.04 -5.87
CA GLY A 312 1.11 5.84 -6.72
C GLY A 312 0.78 6.15 -8.17
N GLY A 313 0.66 5.08 -8.94
CA GLY A 313 0.13 5.14 -10.32
C GLY A 313 -1.24 5.80 -10.34
N GLY A 314 -1.52 6.52 -11.46
CA GLY A 314 -2.75 7.24 -11.62
C GLY A 314 -2.54 8.65 -12.20
N LEU A 315 -1.69 9.57 -11.75
CA LEU A 315 -0.94 9.52 -10.49
C LEU A 315 -1.86 9.81 -9.30
N THR A 316 -1.70 9.08 -8.23
CA THR A 316 -2.50 9.26 -7.00
C THR A 316 -1.65 9.74 -5.83
N THR A 317 -2.26 10.43 -4.88
CA THR A 317 -1.63 10.89 -3.64
C THR A 317 -2.56 10.65 -2.47
N GLY A 318 -2.00 10.45 -1.28
CA GLY A 318 -2.79 10.32 -0.06
C GLY A 318 -1.94 10.58 1.17
N ALA A 319 -2.53 11.22 2.17
CA ALA A 319 -1.96 11.36 3.50
C ALA A 319 -3.05 11.38 4.56
N CYS A 320 -2.73 10.96 5.76
CA CYS A 320 -3.59 11.16 6.92
C CYS A 320 -2.79 11.31 8.22
N ILE A 321 -3.40 11.94 9.21
CA ILE A 321 -2.91 11.99 10.58
C ILE A 321 -3.83 11.15 11.46
N LEU A 322 -3.25 10.18 12.13
CA LEU A 322 -3.91 9.29 13.08
C LEU A 322 -3.26 9.40 14.44
N ARG A 323 -4.08 9.48 15.50
CA ARG A 323 -3.61 9.28 16.88
C ARG A 323 -3.58 7.78 17.18
N TRP A 324 -2.48 7.30 17.71
CA TRP A 324 -2.38 5.91 18.16
C TRP A 324 -2.98 5.79 19.55
N SER A 325 -4.12 5.10 19.69
CA SER A 325 -4.88 5.03 20.96
C SER A 325 -4.64 3.75 21.77
N ARG A 326 -3.75 2.89 21.28
CA ARG A 326 -3.49 1.56 21.84
C ARG A 326 -2.24 1.51 22.71
#